data_c7f83ddf39ab7a24c9ebfb5d08704965
#
_entry.id   c7f83ddf39ab7a24c9ebfb5d08704965
#
_cell.length_a   1.000
_cell.length_b   1.000
_cell.length_c   1.000
_cell.angle_alpha   90.00
_cell.angle_beta   90.00
_cell.angle_gamma   90.00
#
_symmetry.space_group_name_H-M   'P 1'
#
loop_
_entity.id
_entity.type
_entity.pdbx_description
1 polymer ?
#
loop_
_entity_poly.entity_id
_entity_poly.type
_entity_poly.pdbx_seq_one_letter_code
_entity_poly.pdbx_strand_id
1 'polypeptide(L)'
;MQAPQIPLDWPNRAASRHVFCAPHLWHVQELGTGPTLLLIHGAGGASHSWRGLIPLLRDHYHLVALDLPRQGFTRLGARHRCGLDAMAQDLAALMKQEGWAPMAYIGHSAGAAIALRLAELAPPRAVIGINAALGQFQGVAGWLFPIMAKLLAAAPMVAQIFSRLAGNPTKVASLLASTGSKIDDLGQALYLRLLRMPTHVDATLAMMAQWTLDGLMARLGQQTAPCLLLTASQDRAVPAATSQAAAARMPNARWHDIAGYGHLVQEEAPETVAPLILDFLTTLPPAPAAGDMKASP
;
A
#
# COMPACT_ATOMS: atom_id res chain seq x y z
N MET A 1 -21.38 -3.55 15.40
CA MET A 1 -20.11 -4.30 15.19
C MET A 1 -19.02 -3.62 16.02
N GLN A 2 -18.35 -4.31 16.93
CA GLN A 2 -17.32 -3.69 17.77
C GLN A 2 -16.06 -3.40 16.94
N ALA A 3 -15.51 -2.18 17.03
CA ALA A 3 -14.28 -1.80 16.35
C ALA A 3 -13.06 -2.51 16.98
N PRO A 4 -12.05 -2.92 16.19
CA PRO A 4 -10.80 -3.42 16.74
C PRO A 4 -10.12 -2.36 17.64
N GLN A 5 -9.56 -2.79 18.75
CA GLN A 5 -8.87 -1.89 19.65
C GLN A 5 -7.49 -1.55 19.08
N ILE A 6 -7.20 -0.24 18.90
CA ILE A 6 -5.91 0.25 18.45
C ILE A 6 -5.02 0.41 19.70
N PRO A 7 -3.82 -0.22 19.73
CA PRO A 7 -2.91 -0.12 20.86
C PRO A 7 -2.48 1.32 21.17
N LEU A 8 -2.20 1.63 22.44
CA LEU A 8 -1.82 2.99 22.86
C LEU A 8 -0.50 3.47 22.23
N ASP A 9 0.40 2.53 21.98
CA ASP A 9 1.72 2.75 21.41
C ASP A 9 1.75 2.57 19.86
N TRP A 10 0.57 2.47 19.20
CA TRP A 10 0.52 2.45 17.75
C TRP A 10 0.89 3.81 17.15
N PRO A 11 1.78 3.87 16.15
CA PRO A 11 2.18 5.14 15.55
C PRO A 11 0.96 5.96 15.11
N ASN A 12 0.98 7.25 15.40
CA ASN A 12 -0.09 8.21 15.08
C ASN A 12 -1.49 7.82 15.62
N ARG A 13 -1.55 7.05 16.71
CA ARG A 13 -2.82 6.56 17.29
C ARG A 13 -3.83 7.68 17.57
N ALA A 14 -3.36 8.86 18.00
CA ALA A 14 -4.25 9.99 18.28
C ALA A 14 -5.03 10.48 17.04
N ALA A 15 -4.49 10.24 15.86
CA ALA A 15 -5.14 10.55 14.56
C ALA A 15 -5.97 9.39 14.00
N SER A 16 -6.08 8.28 14.74
CA SER A 16 -6.78 7.08 14.29
C SER A 16 -8.28 7.16 14.56
N ARG A 17 -9.06 6.74 13.58
CA ARG A 17 -10.50 6.51 13.73
C ARG A 17 -10.96 5.30 12.93
N HIS A 18 -12.16 4.83 13.20
CA HIS A 18 -12.81 3.80 12.41
C HIS A 18 -13.94 4.40 11.59
N VAL A 19 -14.01 4.02 10.31
CA VAL A 19 -15.04 4.46 9.35
C VAL A 19 -15.75 3.23 8.83
N PHE A 20 -17.06 3.17 8.98
CA PHE A 20 -17.84 2.15 8.30
C PHE A 20 -18.14 2.62 6.88
N CYS A 21 -17.57 1.94 5.92
CA CYS A 21 -17.94 2.00 4.50
C CYS A 21 -18.08 0.57 4.01
N ALA A 22 -19.28 0.19 3.64
CA ALA A 22 -19.61 -1.19 3.31
C ALA A 22 -18.67 -1.75 2.22
N PRO A 23 -18.20 -3.01 2.41
CA PRO A 23 -18.56 -3.93 3.48
C PRO A 23 -17.62 -3.88 4.71
N HIS A 24 -16.67 -2.94 4.77
CA HIS A 24 -15.59 -2.90 5.76
C HIS A 24 -15.83 -1.87 6.85
N LEU A 25 -15.24 -2.10 8.03
CA LEU A 25 -15.00 -1.10 9.05
C LEU A 25 -13.52 -0.72 8.98
N TRP A 26 -13.23 0.37 8.29
CA TRP A 26 -11.88 0.82 7.98
C TRP A 26 -11.21 1.47 9.18
N HIS A 27 -9.95 1.15 9.41
CA HIS A 27 -9.06 1.96 10.24
C HIS A 27 -8.36 2.98 9.34
N VAL A 28 -8.45 4.25 9.72
CA VAL A 28 -7.81 5.36 9.02
C VAL A 28 -7.09 6.28 10.00
N GLN A 29 -6.04 6.92 9.53
CA GLN A 29 -5.31 7.97 10.23
C GLN A 29 -5.28 9.21 9.35
N GLU A 30 -5.67 10.36 9.90
CA GLU A 30 -5.68 11.63 9.19
C GLU A 30 -4.82 12.64 9.93
N LEU A 31 -3.83 13.23 9.23
CA LEU A 31 -2.85 14.14 9.80
C LEU A 31 -2.48 15.23 8.79
N GLY A 32 -2.12 16.40 9.32
CA GLY A 32 -1.68 17.52 8.49
C GLY A 32 -2.83 18.30 7.87
N THR A 33 -2.48 19.28 7.05
CA THR A 33 -3.42 20.16 6.35
C THR A 33 -2.91 20.46 4.94
N GLY A 34 -3.78 20.90 4.04
CA GLY A 34 -3.44 21.18 2.64
C GLY A 34 -3.99 20.14 1.67
N PRO A 35 -3.41 20.01 0.47
CA PRO A 35 -3.83 19.02 -0.50
C PRO A 35 -3.71 17.59 0.03
N THR A 36 -4.69 16.74 -0.22
CA THR A 36 -4.73 15.38 0.35
C THR A 36 -3.81 14.42 -0.40
N LEU A 37 -3.05 13.61 0.34
CA LEU A 37 -2.32 12.44 -0.15
C LEU A 37 -2.91 11.17 0.49
N LEU A 38 -3.24 10.17 -0.32
CA LEU A 38 -3.70 8.87 0.15
C LEU A 38 -2.54 7.89 0.20
N LEU A 39 -2.27 7.30 1.37
CA LEU A 39 -1.15 6.41 1.63
C LEU A 39 -1.65 4.95 1.74
N ILE A 40 -1.21 4.07 0.82
CA ILE A 40 -1.68 2.69 0.67
C ILE A 40 -0.52 1.73 0.90
N HIS A 41 -0.51 1.02 2.03
CA HIS A 41 0.56 0.08 2.40
C HIS A 41 0.57 -1.20 1.54
N GLY A 42 1.66 -1.95 1.59
CA GLY A 42 1.83 -3.24 0.92
C GLY A 42 1.18 -4.41 1.67
N ALA A 43 1.15 -5.58 1.02
CA ALA A 43 0.63 -6.81 1.62
C ALA A 43 1.38 -7.15 2.92
N GLY A 44 0.63 -7.43 4.00
CA GLY A 44 1.21 -7.74 5.31
C GLY A 44 1.72 -6.52 6.09
N GLY A 45 1.56 -5.31 5.55
CA GLY A 45 1.78 -4.04 6.24
C GLY A 45 0.52 -3.52 6.94
N ALA A 46 0.59 -2.28 7.40
CA ALA A 46 -0.51 -1.47 7.92
C ALA A 46 -0.10 0.01 7.92
N SER A 47 -0.92 0.89 8.45
CA SER A 47 -0.64 2.34 8.55
C SER A 47 0.70 2.68 9.21
N HIS A 48 1.25 1.82 10.08
CA HIS A 48 2.57 2.00 10.69
C HIS A 48 3.72 2.09 9.69
N SER A 49 3.57 1.52 8.49
CA SER A 49 4.58 1.57 7.42
C SER A 49 4.90 3.01 6.99
N TRP A 50 4.01 3.94 7.29
CA TRP A 50 4.14 5.35 6.96
C TRP A 50 4.68 6.21 8.11
N ARG A 51 5.03 5.58 9.28
CA ARG A 51 5.45 6.29 10.50
C ARG A 51 6.62 7.26 10.30
N GLY A 52 7.57 6.90 9.41
CA GLY A 52 8.72 7.74 9.09
C GLY A 52 8.42 8.83 8.07
N LEU A 53 7.56 8.57 7.07
CA LEU A 53 7.19 9.53 6.04
C LEU A 53 6.17 10.58 6.50
N ILE A 54 5.21 10.20 7.35
CA ILE A 54 4.15 11.10 7.82
C ILE A 54 4.71 12.39 8.43
N PRO A 55 5.71 12.36 9.35
CA PRO A 55 6.28 13.59 9.91
C PRO A 55 6.89 14.53 8.86
N LEU A 56 7.44 13.98 7.77
CA LEU A 56 8.13 14.75 6.73
C LEU A 56 7.17 15.34 5.68
N LEU A 57 5.94 14.85 5.62
CA LEU A 57 4.95 15.27 4.61
C LEU A 57 3.80 16.08 5.21
N ARG A 58 3.45 15.89 6.49
CA ARG A 58 2.24 16.45 7.11
C ARG A 58 2.22 17.97 7.22
N ASP A 59 3.38 18.61 7.17
CA ASP A 59 3.46 20.07 7.25
C ASP A 59 3.06 20.75 5.92
N HIS A 60 2.99 19.97 4.83
CA HIS A 60 2.65 20.42 3.49
C HIS A 60 1.36 19.82 2.96
N TYR A 61 0.93 18.68 3.50
CA TYR A 61 -0.18 17.89 2.97
C TYR A 61 -1.09 17.35 4.07
N HIS A 62 -2.37 17.24 3.74
CA HIS A 62 -3.30 16.41 4.48
C HIS A 62 -3.09 14.95 4.09
N LEU A 63 -2.66 14.13 5.05
CA LEU A 63 -2.31 12.74 4.84
C LEU A 63 -3.43 11.82 5.33
N VAL A 64 -3.88 10.93 4.47
CA VAL A 64 -4.83 9.86 4.80
C VAL A 64 -4.10 8.53 4.65
N ALA A 65 -3.72 7.92 5.77
CA ALA A 65 -3.18 6.57 5.81
C ALA A 65 -4.25 5.60 6.30
N LEU A 66 -4.37 4.44 5.66
CA LEU A 66 -5.39 3.45 6.02
C LEU A 66 -4.81 2.05 6.11
N ASP A 67 -5.51 1.18 6.81
CA ASP A 67 -5.24 -0.25 6.79
C ASP A 67 -6.13 -0.93 5.75
N LEU A 68 -5.52 -1.72 4.85
CA LEU A 68 -6.26 -2.49 3.84
C LEU A 68 -7.22 -3.51 4.48
N PRO A 69 -8.23 -4.01 3.76
CA PRO A 69 -9.24 -4.90 4.32
C PRO A 69 -8.69 -6.05 5.15
N ARG A 70 -9.05 -6.10 6.43
CA ARG A 70 -8.64 -7.05 7.48
C ARG A 70 -7.14 -7.02 7.84
N GLN A 71 -6.32 -6.21 7.20
CA GLN A 71 -4.96 -5.95 7.63
C GLN A 71 -4.99 -4.88 8.73
N GLY A 72 -3.98 -4.89 9.62
CA GLY A 72 -3.97 -3.97 10.75
C GLY A 72 -5.27 -4.01 11.57
N PHE A 73 -5.91 -2.87 11.69
CA PHE A 73 -7.13 -2.67 12.49
C PHE A 73 -8.38 -2.44 11.64
N THR A 74 -8.31 -2.62 10.33
CA THR A 74 -9.49 -2.67 9.45
C THR A 74 -10.19 -4.01 9.60
N ARG A 75 -11.50 -3.99 9.88
CA ARG A 75 -12.31 -5.19 9.94
C ARG A 75 -12.90 -5.52 8.57
N LEU A 76 -12.66 -6.73 8.12
CA LEU A 76 -13.18 -7.24 6.85
C LEU A 76 -14.67 -7.56 6.96
N GLY A 77 -15.47 -7.05 6.03
CA GLY A 77 -16.88 -7.44 5.88
C GLY A 77 -17.09 -8.58 4.89
N ALA A 78 -16.25 -8.71 3.87
CA ALA A 78 -16.43 -9.71 2.81
C ALA A 78 -15.09 -10.28 2.33
N ARG A 79 -14.83 -11.56 2.60
CA ARG A 79 -13.53 -12.22 2.34
C ARG A 79 -13.17 -12.30 0.85
N HIS A 80 -14.13 -12.35 -0.05
CA HIS A 80 -13.92 -12.38 -1.50
C HIS A 80 -13.52 -11.03 -2.10
N ARG A 81 -13.43 -9.97 -1.28
CA ARG A 81 -13.04 -8.62 -1.69
C ARG A 81 -11.59 -8.25 -1.32
N CYS A 82 -10.71 -9.24 -1.23
CA CYS A 82 -9.29 -9.04 -0.93
C CYS A 82 -8.38 -8.98 -2.17
N GLY A 83 -8.94 -9.06 -3.38
CA GLY A 83 -8.20 -8.92 -4.64
C GLY A 83 -8.04 -7.44 -5.07
N LEU A 84 -7.15 -7.20 -6.02
CA LEU A 84 -6.76 -5.87 -6.51
C LEU A 84 -7.96 -5.00 -6.91
N ASP A 85 -8.83 -5.49 -7.80
CA ASP A 85 -9.98 -4.73 -8.31
C ASP A 85 -10.98 -4.40 -7.21
N ALA A 86 -11.28 -5.36 -6.33
CA ALA A 86 -12.23 -5.17 -5.25
C ALA A 86 -11.71 -4.15 -4.22
N MET A 87 -10.42 -4.23 -3.84
CA MET A 87 -9.81 -3.26 -2.94
C MET A 87 -9.82 -1.84 -3.52
N ALA A 88 -9.50 -1.68 -4.80
CA ALA A 88 -9.54 -0.38 -5.47
C ALA A 88 -10.97 0.19 -5.52
N GLN A 89 -11.98 -0.63 -5.80
CA GLN A 89 -13.41 -0.24 -5.77
C GLN A 89 -13.85 0.18 -4.37
N ASP A 90 -13.46 -0.58 -3.34
CA ASP A 90 -13.84 -0.29 -1.96
C ASP A 90 -13.15 0.99 -1.46
N LEU A 91 -11.90 1.24 -1.87
CA LEU A 91 -11.21 2.51 -1.59
C LEU A 91 -11.88 3.70 -2.30
N ALA A 92 -12.28 3.55 -3.56
CA ALA A 92 -13.00 4.59 -4.28
C ALA A 92 -14.34 4.93 -3.59
N ALA A 93 -15.06 3.91 -3.09
CA ALA A 93 -16.29 4.10 -2.33
C ALA A 93 -16.03 4.81 -1.00
N LEU A 94 -14.97 4.42 -0.27
CA LEU A 94 -14.57 5.05 0.98
C LEU A 94 -14.21 6.53 0.76
N MET A 95 -13.38 6.82 -0.24
CA MET A 95 -13.01 8.21 -0.59
C MET A 95 -14.24 9.07 -0.90
N LYS A 96 -15.17 8.53 -1.67
CA LYS A 96 -16.42 9.22 -2.01
C LYS A 96 -17.26 9.50 -0.76
N GLN A 97 -17.41 8.51 0.15
CA GLN A 97 -18.18 8.66 1.38
C GLN A 97 -17.58 9.71 2.32
N GLU A 98 -16.25 9.71 2.47
CA GLU A 98 -15.53 10.63 3.37
C GLU A 98 -15.30 12.02 2.73
N GLY A 99 -15.65 12.20 1.45
CA GLY A 99 -15.41 13.45 0.73
C GLY A 99 -13.91 13.70 0.47
N TRP A 100 -13.07 12.68 0.51
CA TRP A 100 -11.66 12.85 0.19
C TRP A 100 -11.46 13.00 -1.32
N ALA A 101 -10.72 14.04 -1.69
CA ALA A 101 -10.28 14.29 -3.07
C ALA A 101 -8.74 14.29 -3.12
N PRO A 102 -8.07 13.14 -2.99
CA PRO A 102 -6.63 13.09 -2.95
C PRO A 102 -6.01 13.60 -4.26
N MET A 103 -5.06 14.55 -4.13
CA MET A 103 -4.29 15.02 -5.28
C MET A 103 -3.33 13.92 -5.77
N ALA A 104 -2.85 13.05 -4.87
CA ALA A 104 -2.01 11.93 -5.26
C ALA A 104 -2.27 10.69 -4.40
N TYR A 105 -2.03 9.53 -5.02
CA TYR A 105 -1.98 8.24 -4.35
C TYR A 105 -0.53 7.80 -4.21
N ILE A 106 -0.12 7.44 -2.99
CA ILE A 106 1.20 6.92 -2.68
C ILE A 106 1.03 5.48 -2.21
N GLY A 107 1.52 4.54 -2.99
CA GLY A 107 1.41 3.12 -2.69
C GLY A 107 2.76 2.45 -2.53
N HIS A 108 2.88 1.53 -1.57
CA HIS A 108 4.03 0.67 -1.41
C HIS A 108 3.71 -0.75 -1.87
N SER A 109 4.59 -1.38 -2.63
CA SER A 109 4.47 -2.80 -3.05
C SER A 109 3.10 -3.08 -3.71
N ALA A 110 2.29 -3.97 -3.15
CA ALA A 110 0.92 -4.23 -3.60
C ALA A 110 0.03 -2.97 -3.52
N GLY A 111 0.26 -2.08 -2.56
CA GLY A 111 -0.43 -0.80 -2.45
C GLY A 111 -0.20 0.11 -3.66
N ALA A 112 0.95 0.01 -4.32
CA ALA A 112 1.22 0.75 -5.56
C ALA A 112 0.37 0.23 -6.74
N ALA A 113 0.19 -1.09 -6.85
CA ALA A 113 -0.72 -1.65 -7.83
C ALA A 113 -2.18 -1.25 -7.56
N ILE A 114 -2.58 -1.22 -6.26
CA ILE A 114 -3.90 -0.72 -5.87
C ILE A 114 -4.05 0.77 -6.22
N ALA A 115 -3.02 1.60 -5.97
CA ALA A 115 -3.01 3.02 -6.32
C ALA A 115 -3.20 3.24 -7.83
N LEU A 116 -2.50 2.49 -8.68
CA LEU A 116 -2.66 2.55 -10.14
C LEU A 116 -4.05 2.10 -10.58
N ARG A 117 -4.58 1.02 -9.98
CA ARG A 117 -5.94 0.58 -10.29
C ARG A 117 -7.01 1.55 -9.79
N LEU A 118 -6.80 2.17 -8.64
CA LEU A 118 -7.68 3.21 -8.10
C LEU A 118 -7.67 4.45 -9.01
N ALA A 119 -6.51 4.80 -9.59
CA ALA A 119 -6.40 5.92 -10.52
C ALA A 119 -7.23 5.75 -11.79
N GLU A 120 -7.50 4.51 -12.22
CA GLU A 120 -8.45 4.22 -13.32
C GLU A 120 -9.91 4.49 -12.91
N LEU A 121 -10.25 4.38 -11.63
CA LEU A 121 -11.62 4.54 -11.11
C LEU A 121 -11.90 5.97 -10.63
N ALA A 122 -10.90 6.59 -10.02
CA ALA A 122 -10.94 7.93 -9.47
C ALA A 122 -9.59 8.61 -9.77
N PRO A 123 -9.44 9.27 -10.92
CA PRO A 123 -8.16 9.81 -11.36
C PRO A 123 -7.60 10.89 -10.42
N PRO A 124 -6.40 10.69 -9.83
CA PRO A 124 -5.68 11.71 -9.08
C PRO A 124 -4.86 12.57 -10.05
N ARG A 125 -4.21 13.62 -9.53
CA ARG A 125 -3.23 14.38 -10.30
C ARG A 125 -1.89 13.65 -10.45
N ALA A 126 -1.58 12.69 -9.57
CA ALA A 126 -0.39 11.87 -9.65
C ALA A 126 -0.53 10.53 -8.92
N VAL A 127 0.29 9.55 -9.31
CA VAL A 127 0.49 8.30 -8.58
C VAL A 127 1.98 8.12 -8.27
N ILE A 128 2.29 7.74 -7.04
CA ILE A 128 3.65 7.43 -6.60
C ILE A 128 3.69 5.99 -6.12
N GLY A 129 4.46 5.16 -6.79
CA GLY A 129 4.68 3.76 -6.41
C GLY A 129 6.06 3.57 -5.82
N ILE A 130 6.13 3.00 -4.62
CA ILE A 130 7.38 2.66 -3.95
C ILE A 130 7.53 1.15 -3.99
N ASN A 131 8.61 0.65 -4.60
CA ASN A 131 8.86 -0.78 -4.81
C ASN A 131 7.63 -1.51 -5.33
N ALA A 132 7.01 -0.96 -6.39
CA ALA A 132 5.69 -1.34 -6.86
C ALA A 132 5.64 -2.79 -7.34
N ALA A 133 4.74 -3.60 -6.78
CA ALA A 133 4.53 -5.00 -7.13
C ALA A 133 3.75 -5.12 -8.45
N LEU A 134 4.40 -4.76 -9.57
CA LEU A 134 3.83 -4.73 -10.93
C LEU A 134 4.32 -5.88 -11.82
N GLY A 135 5.03 -6.87 -11.25
CA GLY A 135 5.52 -8.04 -11.97
C GLY A 135 4.79 -9.31 -11.59
N GLN A 136 4.79 -10.25 -12.52
CA GLN A 136 4.44 -11.62 -12.19
C GLN A 136 5.63 -12.27 -11.48
N PHE A 137 5.38 -13.07 -10.46
CA PHE A 137 6.40 -13.91 -9.86
C PHE A 137 6.98 -14.82 -10.96
N GLN A 138 8.28 -14.71 -11.22
CA GLN A 138 8.94 -15.48 -12.28
C GLN A 138 9.33 -16.88 -11.80
N GLY A 139 9.42 -17.84 -12.74
CA GLY A 139 9.86 -19.19 -12.48
C GLY A 139 8.85 -20.07 -11.72
N VAL A 140 9.36 -21.10 -11.03
CA VAL A 140 8.54 -22.04 -10.25
C VAL A 140 7.73 -21.33 -9.16
N ALA A 141 8.26 -20.27 -8.56
CA ALA A 141 7.57 -19.46 -7.58
C ALA A 141 6.33 -18.75 -8.18
N GLY A 142 6.34 -18.41 -9.45
CA GLY A 142 5.25 -17.70 -10.12
C GLY A 142 3.92 -18.46 -10.17
N TRP A 143 3.96 -19.78 -10.32
CA TRP A 143 2.75 -20.60 -10.32
C TRP A 143 2.52 -21.33 -8.99
N LEU A 144 3.59 -21.67 -8.28
CA LEU A 144 3.47 -22.40 -7.01
C LEU A 144 2.96 -21.49 -5.88
N PHE A 145 3.42 -20.25 -5.82
CA PHE A 145 3.07 -19.34 -4.74
C PHE A 145 1.57 -18.99 -4.68
N PRO A 146 0.87 -18.65 -5.79
CA PRO A 146 -0.59 -18.47 -5.79
C PRO A 146 -1.36 -19.74 -5.42
N ILE A 147 -0.90 -20.92 -5.85
CA ILE A 147 -1.53 -22.20 -5.52
C ILE A 147 -1.36 -22.48 -4.01
N MET A 148 -0.15 -22.34 -3.50
CA MET A 148 0.13 -22.50 -2.07
C MET A 148 -0.67 -21.49 -1.24
N ALA A 149 -0.74 -20.23 -1.66
CA ALA A 149 -1.55 -19.22 -0.98
C ALA A 149 -3.04 -19.58 -0.97
N LYS A 150 -3.58 -20.11 -2.08
CA LYS A 150 -4.98 -20.60 -2.14
C LYS A 150 -5.22 -21.78 -1.19
N LEU A 151 -4.32 -22.77 -1.17
CA LEU A 151 -4.41 -23.92 -0.27
C LEU A 151 -4.33 -23.49 1.20
N LEU A 152 -3.40 -22.60 1.53
CA LEU A 152 -3.23 -22.07 2.88
C LEU A 152 -4.42 -21.20 3.30
N ALA A 153 -4.95 -20.37 2.40
CA ALA A 153 -6.13 -19.54 2.65
C ALA A 153 -7.42 -20.37 2.81
N ALA A 154 -7.49 -21.57 2.22
CA ALA A 154 -8.63 -22.48 2.35
C ALA A 154 -8.62 -23.28 3.64
N ALA A 155 -7.49 -23.41 4.33
CA ALA A 155 -7.35 -24.24 5.53
C ALA A 155 -7.68 -23.43 6.81
N PRO A 156 -8.74 -23.78 7.57
CA PRO A 156 -9.31 -22.92 8.62
C PRO A 156 -8.37 -22.57 9.77
N MET A 157 -7.30 -23.34 10.00
CA MET A 157 -6.37 -23.16 11.13
C MET A 157 -4.99 -22.64 10.72
N VAL A 158 -4.71 -22.45 9.43
CA VAL A 158 -3.37 -22.07 8.96
C VAL A 158 -2.96 -20.70 9.50
N ALA A 159 -3.85 -19.72 9.48
CA ALA A 159 -3.54 -18.40 10.00
C ALA A 159 -3.20 -18.43 11.51
N GLN A 160 -3.91 -19.25 12.29
CA GLN A 160 -3.64 -19.43 13.72
C GLN A 160 -2.30 -20.12 13.97
N ILE A 161 -2.03 -21.19 13.22
CA ILE A 161 -0.76 -21.94 13.32
C ILE A 161 0.39 -21.04 12.90
N PHE A 162 0.24 -20.35 11.76
CA PHE A 162 1.27 -19.45 11.23
C PHE A 162 1.54 -18.29 12.21
N SER A 163 0.52 -17.64 12.75
CA SER A 163 0.68 -16.54 13.71
C SER A 163 1.41 -16.98 14.99
N ARG A 164 1.20 -18.22 15.44
CA ARG A 164 1.92 -18.81 16.58
C ARG A 164 3.38 -19.13 16.24
N LEU A 165 3.63 -19.69 15.07
CA LEU A 165 4.96 -20.13 14.66
C LEU A 165 5.84 -18.99 14.17
N ALA A 166 5.27 -18.03 13.42
CA ALA A 166 5.96 -16.86 12.87
C ALA A 166 5.97 -15.66 13.83
N GLY A 167 5.05 -15.61 14.81
CA GLY A 167 4.97 -14.57 15.84
C GLY A 167 6.11 -14.59 16.86
N ASN A 168 7.33 -14.82 16.39
CA ASN A 168 8.58 -14.85 17.15
C ASN A 168 9.52 -13.73 16.64
N PRO A 169 10.16 -12.94 17.53
CA PRO A 169 11.02 -11.82 17.13
C PRO A 169 12.10 -12.20 16.11
N THR A 170 12.80 -13.31 16.33
CA THR A 170 13.87 -13.75 15.42
C THR A 170 13.35 -14.08 14.02
N LYS A 171 12.18 -14.72 13.92
CA LYS A 171 11.57 -15.05 12.63
C LYS A 171 11.07 -13.79 11.90
N VAL A 172 10.53 -12.82 12.63
CA VAL A 172 10.12 -11.53 12.08
C VAL A 172 11.34 -10.78 11.53
N ALA A 173 12.41 -10.68 12.32
CA ALA A 173 13.66 -10.06 11.88
C ALA A 173 14.21 -10.74 10.61
N SER A 174 14.22 -12.08 10.58
CA SER A 174 14.65 -12.86 9.41
C SER A 174 13.75 -12.65 8.19
N LEU A 175 12.42 -12.58 8.39
CA LEU A 175 11.46 -12.30 7.32
C LEU A 175 11.70 -10.92 6.71
N LEU A 176 11.83 -9.88 7.53
CA LEU A 176 12.10 -8.52 7.07
C LEU A 176 13.46 -8.44 6.36
N ALA A 177 14.50 -9.02 6.94
CA ALA A 177 15.84 -9.09 6.32
C ALA A 177 15.84 -9.85 4.98
N SER A 178 14.98 -10.85 4.80
CA SER A 178 14.87 -11.59 3.54
C SER A 178 14.37 -10.73 2.38
N THR A 179 13.68 -9.63 2.66
CA THR A 179 13.26 -8.62 1.66
C THR A 179 14.39 -7.66 1.25
N GLY A 180 15.58 -7.81 1.83
CA GLY A 180 16.71 -6.89 1.64
C GLY A 180 16.70 -5.70 2.60
N SER A 181 15.66 -5.56 3.43
CA SER A 181 15.43 -4.41 4.30
C SER A 181 16.10 -4.53 5.66
N LYS A 182 16.51 -3.38 6.21
CA LYS A 182 17.02 -3.22 7.58
C LYS A 182 16.06 -2.35 8.37
N ILE A 183 15.17 -2.98 9.10
CA ILE A 183 14.12 -2.29 9.87
C ILE A 183 14.56 -2.16 11.34
N ASP A 184 14.31 -0.98 11.91
CA ASP A 184 14.60 -0.66 13.32
C ASP A 184 13.80 -1.55 14.30
N ASP A 185 14.20 -1.57 15.55
CA ASP A 185 13.57 -2.41 16.59
C ASP A 185 12.09 -2.09 16.78
N LEU A 186 11.72 -0.80 16.69
CA LEU A 186 10.32 -0.39 16.75
C LEU A 186 9.52 -0.96 15.60
N GLY A 187 10.00 -0.84 14.36
CA GLY A 187 9.35 -1.41 13.18
C GLY A 187 9.22 -2.92 13.27
N GLN A 188 10.29 -3.61 13.71
CA GLN A 188 10.24 -5.07 13.95
C GLN A 188 9.17 -5.44 14.99
N ALA A 189 9.04 -4.68 16.07
CA ALA A 189 8.03 -4.90 17.10
C ALA A 189 6.60 -4.69 16.55
N LEU A 190 6.39 -3.70 15.67
CA LEU A 190 5.10 -3.44 15.03
C LEU A 190 4.72 -4.59 14.07
N TYR A 191 5.65 -5.05 13.23
CA TYR A 191 5.43 -6.23 12.39
C TYR A 191 5.19 -7.50 13.20
N LEU A 192 5.92 -7.70 14.31
CA LEU A 192 5.69 -8.83 15.22
C LEU A 192 4.25 -8.82 15.78
N ARG A 193 3.75 -7.64 16.15
CA ARG A 193 2.35 -7.48 16.61
C ARG A 193 1.36 -7.90 15.53
N LEU A 194 1.54 -7.44 14.29
CA LEU A 194 0.67 -7.80 13.16
C LEU A 194 0.71 -9.31 12.88
N LEU A 195 1.89 -9.92 12.84
CA LEU A 195 2.04 -11.36 12.61
C LEU A 195 1.45 -12.22 13.74
N ARG A 196 1.30 -11.68 14.95
CA ARG A 196 0.58 -12.32 16.06
C ARG A 196 -0.93 -12.21 15.97
N MET A 197 -1.45 -11.45 15.02
CA MET A 197 -2.90 -11.32 14.77
C MET A 197 -3.33 -12.33 13.70
N PRO A 198 -4.04 -13.44 14.03
CA PRO A 198 -4.48 -14.43 13.04
C PRO A 198 -5.35 -13.82 11.94
N THR A 199 -6.12 -12.76 12.27
CA THR A 199 -6.95 -12.03 11.30
C THR A 199 -6.12 -11.31 10.25
N HIS A 200 -5.00 -10.68 10.64
CA HIS A 200 -4.08 -10.01 9.74
C HIS A 200 -3.37 -11.01 8.81
N VAL A 201 -2.90 -12.12 9.37
CA VAL A 201 -2.27 -13.21 8.59
C VAL A 201 -3.26 -13.79 7.57
N ASP A 202 -4.49 -14.11 8.00
CA ASP A 202 -5.53 -14.63 7.12
C ASP A 202 -5.86 -13.65 5.97
N ALA A 203 -5.90 -12.34 6.26
CA ALA A 203 -6.14 -11.33 5.24
C ALA A 203 -5.01 -11.24 4.21
N THR A 204 -3.76 -11.30 4.68
CA THR A 204 -2.59 -11.29 3.80
C THR A 204 -2.61 -12.51 2.87
N LEU A 205 -2.91 -13.70 3.40
CA LEU A 205 -3.07 -14.92 2.61
C LEU A 205 -4.24 -14.82 1.62
N ALA A 206 -5.39 -14.29 2.07
CA ALA A 206 -6.57 -14.11 1.21
C ALA A 206 -6.29 -13.10 0.07
N MET A 207 -5.56 -12.02 0.35
CA MET A 207 -5.10 -11.07 -0.65
C MET A 207 -4.21 -11.77 -1.69
N MET A 208 -3.19 -12.50 -1.26
CA MET A 208 -2.30 -13.23 -2.16
C MET A 208 -3.03 -14.27 -3.00
N ALA A 209 -4.02 -14.96 -2.43
CA ALA A 209 -4.82 -15.98 -3.12
C ALA A 209 -5.75 -15.39 -4.20
N GLN A 210 -6.14 -14.13 -4.08
CA GLN A 210 -7.05 -13.42 -5.00
C GLN A 210 -6.30 -12.41 -5.89
N TRP A 211 -4.95 -12.34 -5.75
CA TRP A 211 -4.17 -11.34 -6.45
C TRP A 211 -4.00 -11.70 -7.92
N THR A 212 -4.38 -10.78 -8.79
CA THR A 212 -4.12 -10.84 -10.22
C THR A 212 -3.81 -9.44 -10.74
N LEU A 213 -2.80 -9.33 -11.59
CA LEU A 213 -2.35 -8.08 -12.20
C LEU A 213 -2.72 -7.98 -13.69
N ASP A 214 -3.20 -9.05 -14.30
CA ASP A 214 -3.35 -9.16 -15.75
C ASP A 214 -4.18 -8.00 -16.32
N GLY A 215 -5.30 -7.68 -15.69
CA GLY A 215 -6.16 -6.57 -16.11
C GLY A 215 -5.46 -5.21 -16.02
N LEU A 216 -4.78 -4.92 -14.90
CA LEU A 216 -4.01 -3.68 -14.71
C LEU A 216 -2.86 -3.60 -15.70
N MET A 217 -2.09 -4.68 -15.83
CA MET A 217 -0.93 -4.72 -16.71
C MET A 217 -1.32 -4.53 -18.18
N ALA A 218 -2.45 -5.07 -18.63
CA ALA A 218 -2.96 -4.87 -19.99
C ALA A 218 -3.27 -3.38 -20.28
N ARG A 219 -3.67 -2.61 -19.27
CA ARG A 219 -4.09 -1.21 -19.39
C ARG A 219 -3.03 -0.19 -18.96
N LEU A 220 -1.81 -0.60 -18.58
CA LEU A 220 -0.76 0.34 -18.13
C LEU A 220 -0.48 1.48 -19.11
N GLY A 221 -0.51 1.22 -20.41
CA GLY A 221 -0.33 2.25 -21.44
C GLY A 221 -1.45 3.29 -21.49
N GLN A 222 -2.57 3.05 -20.81
CA GLN A 222 -3.72 3.97 -20.72
C GLN A 222 -3.65 4.86 -19.45
N GLN A 223 -2.65 4.64 -18.59
CA GLN A 223 -2.45 5.47 -17.40
C GLN A 223 -1.95 6.86 -17.80
N THR A 224 -2.85 7.84 -17.75
CA THR A 224 -2.56 9.23 -18.13
C THR A 224 -2.06 10.10 -16.99
N ALA A 225 -2.37 9.73 -15.75
CA ALA A 225 -1.86 10.46 -14.58
C ALA A 225 -0.33 10.41 -14.53
N PRO A 226 0.36 11.52 -14.25
CA PRO A 226 1.79 11.53 -13.96
C PRO A 226 2.14 10.50 -12.89
N CYS A 227 3.14 9.64 -13.16
CA CYS A 227 3.55 8.60 -12.24
C CYS A 227 5.03 8.73 -11.88
N LEU A 228 5.35 8.52 -10.59
CA LEU A 228 6.71 8.33 -10.11
C LEU A 228 6.84 6.92 -9.54
N LEU A 229 7.70 6.10 -10.11
CA LEU A 229 8.03 4.78 -9.58
C LEU A 229 9.41 4.82 -8.94
N LEU A 230 9.44 4.71 -7.61
CA LEU A 230 10.65 4.61 -6.81
C LEU A 230 10.97 3.13 -6.56
N THR A 231 12.21 2.75 -6.80
CA THR A 231 12.72 1.40 -6.48
C THR A 231 13.91 1.51 -5.54
N ALA A 232 14.22 0.40 -4.88
CA ALA A 232 15.39 0.28 -4.04
C ALA A 232 16.30 -0.84 -4.55
N SER A 233 17.60 -0.53 -4.71
CA SER A 233 18.56 -1.42 -5.41
C SER A 233 18.82 -2.76 -4.72
N GLN A 234 18.51 -2.87 -3.41
CA GLN A 234 18.65 -4.11 -2.65
C GLN A 234 17.30 -4.79 -2.37
N ASP A 235 16.22 -4.36 -3.05
CA ASP A 235 14.92 -5.03 -2.95
C ASP A 235 15.02 -6.47 -3.47
N ARG A 236 14.79 -7.43 -2.54
CA ARG A 236 14.79 -8.88 -2.83
C ARG A 236 13.39 -9.44 -3.01
N ALA A 237 12.35 -8.64 -2.74
CA ALA A 237 10.96 -9.05 -2.90
C ALA A 237 10.42 -8.70 -4.28
N VAL A 238 10.72 -7.48 -4.78
CA VAL A 238 10.27 -7.00 -6.09
C VAL A 238 11.48 -6.43 -6.86
N PRO A 239 11.92 -7.09 -7.94
CA PRO A 239 13.04 -6.58 -8.74
C PRO A 239 12.76 -5.18 -9.31
N ALA A 240 13.72 -4.26 -9.20
CA ALA A 240 13.62 -2.89 -9.73
C ALA A 240 13.27 -2.84 -11.22
N ALA A 241 13.74 -3.81 -12.00
CA ALA A 241 13.43 -3.97 -13.41
C ALA A 241 11.91 -4.05 -13.70
N THR A 242 11.12 -4.53 -12.73
CA THR A 242 9.66 -4.60 -12.85
C THR A 242 9.04 -3.21 -12.94
N SER A 243 9.42 -2.31 -12.05
CA SER A 243 8.94 -0.92 -12.05
C SER A 243 9.51 -0.15 -13.24
N GLN A 244 10.76 -0.39 -13.62
CA GLN A 244 11.38 0.22 -14.80
C GLN A 244 10.63 -0.16 -16.09
N ALA A 245 10.31 -1.45 -16.27
CA ALA A 245 9.54 -1.93 -17.42
C ALA A 245 8.10 -1.39 -17.41
N ALA A 246 7.48 -1.26 -16.23
CA ALA A 246 6.16 -0.66 -16.11
C ALA A 246 6.18 0.85 -16.47
N ALA A 247 7.17 1.60 -15.99
CA ALA A 247 7.34 3.02 -16.34
C ALA A 247 7.50 3.22 -17.84
N ALA A 248 8.26 2.38 -18.53
CA ALA A 248 8.45 2.45 -19.99
C ALA A 248 7.14 2.25 -20.79
N ARG A 249 6.11 1.68 -20.19
CA ARG A 249 4.78 1.46 -20.81
C ARG A 249 3.79 2.57 -20.52
N MET A 250 4.02 3.39 -19.50
CA MET A 250 3.13 4.49 -19.11
C MET A 250 3.61 5.81 -19.71
N PRO A 251 2.76 6.58 -20.39
CA PRO A 251 3.19 7.76 -21.15
C PRO A 251 3.81 8.88 -20.29
N ASN A 252 3.36 9.01 -19.04
CA ASN A 252 3.76 10.07 -18.11
C ASN A 252 4.47 9.54 -16.87
N ALA A 253 5.16 8.41 -16.97
CA ALA A 253 5.86 7.83 -15.83
C ALA A 253 7.34 8.19 -15.82
N ARG A 254 7.86 8.40 -14.62
CA ARG A 254 9.30 8.51 -14.31
C ARG A 254 9.66 7.35 -13.39
N TRP A 255 10.85 6.82 -13.55
CA TRP A 255 11.43 5.82 -12.68
C TRP A 255 12.70 6.34 -12.05
N HIS A 256 12.91 6.05 -10.76
CA HIS A 256 14.11 6.42 -10.03
C HIS A 256 14.51 5.29 -9.07
N ASP A 257 15.79 4.89 -9.06
CA ASP A 257 16.32 3.85 -8.18
C ASP A 257 17.07 4.47 -7.01
N ILE A 258 16.75 4.02 -5.81
CA ILE A 258 17.36 4.46 -4.55
C ILE A 258 18.39 3.42 -4.14
N ALA A 259 19.67 3.80 -4.19
CA ALA A 259 20.78 2.88 -3.89
C ALA A 259 20.85 2.51 -2.42
N GLY A 260 21.14 1.24 -2.11
CA GLY A 260 21.54 0.79 -0.78
C GLY A 260 20.41 0.35 0.16
N TYR A 261 19.15 0.35 -0.27
CA TYR A 261 17.99 0.01 0.55
C TYR A 261 17.21 -1.19 -0.02
N GLY A 262 16.39 -1.80 0.83
CA GLY A 262 15.57 -2.97 0.50
C GLY A 262 14.12 -2.64 0.15
N HIS A 263 13.26 -3.64 0.28
CA HIS A 263 11.84 -3.53 -0.10
C HIS A 263 11.06 -2.48 0.68
N LEU A 264 11.43 -2.23 1.94
CA LEU A 264 10.72 -1.31 2.84
C LEU A 264 11.42 0.06 2.90
N VAL A 265 11.91 0.57 1.77
CA VAL A 265 12.72 1.81 1.71
C VAL A 265 12.03 3.01 2.32
N GLN A 266 10.71 3.11 2.28
CA GLN A 266 9.93 4.17 2.91
C GLN A 266 9.99 4.11 4.45
N GLU A 267 10.38 2.97 5.02
CA GLU A 267 10.60 2.79 6.45
C GLU A 267 12.08 2.88 6.82
N GLU A 268 12.97 2.40 5.93
CA GLU A 268 14.42 2.38 6.13
C GLU A 268 15.05 3.78 5.98
N ALA A 269 14.56 4.56 5.01
CA ALA A 269 15.14 5.83 4.62
C ALA A 269 14.06 6.88 4.25
N PRO A 270 13.14 7.21 5.17
CA PRO A 270 12.09 8.17 4.89
C PRO A 270 12.63 9.55 4.50
N GLU A 271 13.79 9.96 5.04
CA GLU A 271 14.48 11.21 4.73
C GLU A 271 15.02 11.23 3.27
N THR A 272 15.27 10.08 2.67
CA THR A 272 15.65 9.96 1.26
C THR A 272 14.41 9.93 0.36
N VAL A 273 13.35 9.25 0.80
CA VAL A 273 12.13 9.07 0.00
C VAL A 273 11.27 10.34 -0.03
N ALA A 274 11.12 11.05 1.10
CA ALA A 274 10.26 12.22 1.20
C ALA A 274 10.64 13.35 0.22
N PRO A 275 11.92 13.76 0.07
CA PRO A 275 12.30 14.78 -0.92
C PRO A 275 11.92 14.38 -2.35
N LEU A 276 12.11 13.13 -2.75
CA LEU A 276 11.76 12.64 -4.10
C LEU A 276 10.25 12.75 -4.36
N ILE A 277 9.43 12.47 -3.33
CA ILE A 277 7.98 12.66 -3.39
C ILE A 277 7.63 14.14 -3.51
N LEU A 278 8.19 14.98 -2.65
CA LEU A 278 7.93 16.42 -2.62
C LEU A 278 8.32 17.09 -3.93
N ASP A 279 9.53 16.82 -4.41
CA ASP A 279 10.04 17.35 -5.68
C ASP A 279 9.14 16.95 -6.85
N PHE A 280 8.72 15.69 -6.92
CA PHE A 280 7.82 15.24 -7.96
C PHE A 280 6.47 15.97 -7.90
N LEU A 281 5.87 16.09 -6.72
CA LEU A 281 4.58 16.76 -6.55
C LEU A 281 4.63 18.25 -6.92
N THR A 282 5.78 18.93 -6.72
CA THR A 282 5.97 20.35 -7.15
C THR A 282 6.05 20.51 -8.67
N THR A 283 6.47 19.47 -9.40
CA THR A 283 6.53 19.51 -10.88
C THR A 283 5.16 19.35 -11.54
N LEU A 284 4.12 19.01 -10.78
CA LEU A 284 2.78 18.85 -11.33
C LEU A 284 2.21 20.22 -11.77
N PRO A 285 1.52 20.28 -12.93
CA PRO A 285 0.88 21.52 -13.33
C PRO A 285 -0.11 21.98 -12.25
N PRO A 286 -0.41 23.28 -12.12
CA PRO A 286 -1.41 23.76 -11.16
C PRO A 286 -2.74 23.03 -11.36
N ALA A 287 -3.52 22.87 -10.27
CA ALA A 287 -4.86 22.31 -10.39
C ALA A 287 -5.67 23.17 -11.36
N PRO A 288 -6.49 22.58 -12.27
CA PRO A 288 -7.41 23.35 -13.08
C PRO A 288 -8.27 24.21 -12.13
N ALA A 289 -8.42 25.50 -12.48
CA ALA A 289 -9.26 26.41 -11.69
C ALA A 289 -10.68 25.82 -11.60
N ALA A 290 -11.32 25.96 -10.45
CA ALA A 290 -12.63 25.37 -10.16
C ALA A 290 -13.77 25.78 -11.12
N GLY A 291 -13.47 26.55 -12.17
CA GLY A 291 -14.39 27.01 -13.23
C GLY A 291 -14.28 26.27 -14.57
N ASP A 292 -13.24 25.44 -14.79
CA ASP A 292 -12.99 24.84 -16.11
C ASP A 292 -13.60 23.44 -16.32
N MET A 293 -14.29 22.91 -15.33
CA MET A 293 -15.12 21.71 -15.51
C MET A 293 -16.45 22.05 -16.20
N LYS A 294 -16.39 22.61 -17.42
CA LYS A 294 -17.54 22.59 -18.31
C LYS A 294 -17.73 21.17 -18.82
N ALA A 295 -18.94 20.64 -18.57
CA ALA A 295 -19.42 19.38 -19.08
C ALA A 295 -18.99 19.20 -20.55
N SER A 296 -18.25 18.15 -20.82
CA SER A 296 -18.18 17.59 -22.19
C SER A 296 -19.52 16.91 -22.48
N PRO A 297 -20.05 17.10 -23.69
CA PRO A 297 -21.36 16.64 -24.12
C PRO A 297 -21.50 15.12 -24.14
#